data_394dcdf45d367b961443ff2670485429
#
_entry.id   394dcdf45d367b961443ff2670485429
#
_cell.length_a   1.000
_cell.length_b   1.000
_cell.length_c   1.000
_cell.angle_alpha   90.00
_cell.angle_beta   90.00
_cell.angle_gamma   90.00
#
_symmetry.space_group_name_H-M   'P 1'
#
loop_
_entity.id
_entity.type
_entity.pdbx_description
1 polymer ?
#
loop_
_entity_poly.entity_id
_entity_poly.type
_entity_poly.pdbx_seq_one_letter_code
_entity_poly.pdbx_strand_id
1 'polypeptide(L)'
;MVTVSLSDALGQCTVSGITTPNGTNTSATSCLCETAGQTDCDLRPDVMIAWSALQTYASGPSEYPQVCSGGCSGNDGRLRVTGATPNIGNGPLNFRGVDKDGKRWFICGTDTFSIVDPNSTQTFSCPNSGLTKQLVVQRVYRKVGNNMRFTERFAGTMTYHPSHGHNHVDDWVTFSLRLAIANEPNPLNWPIVGTGAKVGFCLMDYFSCTSASGNGHCRNDHIYNQGTVLNQQSQFQNFGLGGQAYNCSPVSQGISAGWEDVYSESLDGMWINIPPGTCNGSYYIVAQVDPLNNFLESNENNNWTAIPFTLTQQAPANSGGTCGIISDREPVLCSGEQVVLTCQNAGYTYLWSTGATTRSITVDQGGNY
;
A
#
# COMPACT_ATOMS: atom_id res chain seq x y z
N MET A 1 28.76 26.56 32.47
CA MET A 1 28.66 26.79 31.04
C MET A 1 27.41 26.07 30.60
N VAL A 2 26.29 26.80 30.40
CA VAL A 2 25.01 26.23 29.95
C VAL A 2 25.07 26.22 28.45
N THR A 3 25.21 25.07 27.86
CA THR A 3 25.04 24.88 26.41
C THR A 3 23.54 24.95 26.10
N VAL A 4 23.04 26.11 25.69
CA VAL A 4 21.73 26.23 25.11
C VAL A 4 21.86 25.63 23.72
N SER A 5 21.17 24.52 23.48
CA SER A 5 21.03 23.92 22.16
C SER A 5 20.25 24.92 21.30
N LEU A 6 20.83 25.32 20.18
CA LEU A 6 20.21 26.24 19.19
C LEU A 6 19.01 25.65 18.48
N SER A 7 18.61 24.41 18.78
CA SER A 7 17.46 23.72 18.20
C SER A 7 16.10 24.21 18.68
N ASP A 8 16.03 24.93 19.80
CA ASP A 8 14.76 25.36 20.41
C ASP A 8 14.27 26.75 19.97
N ALA A 9 14.99 27.45 19.10
CA ALA A 9 14.65 28.80 18.65
C ALA A 9 14.07 28.89 17.23
N LEU A 10 14.10 27.81 16.45
CA LEU A 10 13.47 27.76 15.13
C LEU A 10 12.11 27.09 15.28
N GLY A 11 11.03 27.78 14.94
CA GLY A 11 9.67 27.21 14.97
C GLY A 11 9.62 25.89 14.20
N GLN A 12 8.79 24.97 14.66
CA GLN A 12 8.62 23.66 14.01
C GLN A 12 8.17 23.82 12.55
N CYS A 13 8.69 23.01 11.65
CA CYS A 13 8.17 22.91 10.28
C CYS A 13 6.70 22.53 10.33
N THR A 14 5.81 23.31 9.73
CA THR A 14 4.37 23.08 9.81
C THR A 14 3.64 23.47 8.54
N VAL A 15 2.53 22.80 8.27
CA VAL A 15 1.55 23.16 7.23
C VAL A 15 0.30 23.84 7.82
N SER A 16 0.27 24.08 9.11
CA SER A 16 -0.86 24.73 9.79
C SER A 16 -1.09 26.14 9.24
N GLY A 17 -2.36 26.48 8.98
CA GLY A 17 -2.75 27.79 8.47
C GLY A 17 -2.49 28.02 6.97
N ILE A 18 -2.01 27.02 6.22
CA ILE A 18 -1.86 27.12 4.77
C ILE A 18 -3.20 26.86 4.10
N THR A 19 -3.96 27.91 3.85
CA THR A 19 -5.31 27.82 3.28
C THR A 19 -5.38 28.13 1.80
N THR A 20 -4.36 28.80 1.25
CA THR A 20 -4.30 29.18 -0.16
C THR A 20 -3.00 28.68 -0.82
N PRO A 21 -3.03 28.35 -2.12
CA PRO A 21 -1.85 27.82 -2.84
C PRO A 21 -0.63 28.76 -2.82
N ASN A 22 -0.86 30.07 -2.75
CA ASN A 22 0.17 31.10 -2.78
C ASN A 22 0.27 31.85 -1.45
N GLY A 23 -0.10 31.21 -0.34
CA GLY A 23 -0.02 31.83 0.98
C GLY A 23 1.39 32.35 1.30
N THR A 24 1.45 33.53 1.87
CA THR A 24 2.71 34.18 2.31
C THR A 24 2.82 34.01 3.83
N ASN A 25 3.14 32.82 4.28
CA ASN A 25 3.42 32.59 5.69
C ASN A 25 4.85 32.10 5.87
N THR A 26 5.41 32.30 7.04
CA THR A 26 6.78 31.90 7.38
C THR A 26 6.83 30.48 7.97
N SER A 27 5.83 29.65 7.73
CA SER A 27 5.73 28.30 8.30
C SER A 27 6.78 27.30 7.77
N ALA A 28 7.49 27.67 6.68
CA ALA A 28 8.56 26.85 6.10
C ALA A 28 9.96 27.20 6.63
N THR A 29 10.10 28.11 7.58
CA THR A 29 11.43 28.60 8.04
C THR A 29 12.31 27.43 8.51
N SER A 30 11.76 26.50 9.27
CA SER A 30 12.48 25.33 9.80
C SER A 30 12.34 24.08 8.95
N CYS A 31 11.59 24.13 7.84
CA CYS A 31 11.47 23.01 6.93
C CYS A 31 12.76 22.81 6.13
N LEU A 32 13.14 21.55 5.96
CA LEU A 32 14.34 21.15 5.22
C LEU A 32 13.94 20.55 3.88
N CYS A 33 14.69 20.91 2.84
CA CYS A 33 14.64 20.21 1.56
C CYS A 33 15.52 18.95 1.62
N GLU A 34 15.21 17.97 0.80
CA GLU A 34 15.99 16.72 0.69
C GLU A 34 17.45 17.02 0.35
N THR A 35 17.69 17.95 -0.58
CA THR A 35 19.03 18.40 -0.91
C THR A 35 19.48 19.48 0.06
N ALA A 36 20.58 19.24 0.76
CA ALA A 36 21.15 20.18 1.71
C ALA A 36 21.47 21.54 1.06
N GLY A 37 21.05 22.63 1.72
CA GLY A 37 21.24 23.99 1.25
C GLY A 37 20.22 24.49 0.21
N GLN A 38 19.35 23.64 -0.27
CA GLN A 38 18.23 24.04 -1.12
C GLN A 38 17.18 24.80 -0.31
N THR A 39 16.66 25.90 -0.87
CA THR A 39 15.65 26.74 -0.21
C THR A 39 14.28 26.66 -0.88
N ASP A 40 14.21 26.10 -2.08
CA ASP A 40 12.99 25.91 -2.86
C ASP A 40 12.87 24.44 -3.26
N CYS A 41 11.84 23.75 -2.75
CA CYS A 41 11.60 22.33 -3.04
C CYS A 41 10.17 21.93 -2.75
N ASP A 42 9.72 20.89 -3.45
CA ASP A 42 8.53 20.16 -3.06
C ASP A 42 8.85 19.28 -1.85
N LEU A 43 7.97 19.29 -0.88
CA LEU A 43 8.03 18.41 0.29
C LEU A 43 7.11 17.22 0.01
N ARG A 44 7.69 16.17 -0.51
CA ARG A 44 6.96 14.98 -0.98
C ARG A 44 6.95 13.88 0.08
N PRO A 45 5.89 13.07 0.13
CA PRO A 45 5.91 11.82 0.85
C PRO A 45 6.86 10.83 0.18
N ASP A 46 7.19 9.78 0.91
CA ASP A 46 7.84 8.55 0.45
C ASP A 46 7.22 7.41 1.25
N VAL A 47 6.24 6.74 0.66
CA VAL A 47 5.43 5.75 1.37
C VAL A 47 5.81 4.35 0.91
N MET A 48 6.09 3.48 1.87
CA MET A 48 6.46 2.09 1.61
C MET A 48 5.46 1.13 2.24
N ILE A 49 5.56 -0.15 1.89
CA ILE A 49 5.00 -1.25 2.67
C ILE A 49 6.07 -1.79 3.61
N ALA A 50 5.76 -1.78 4.90
CA ALA A 50 6.67 -2.32 5.92
C ALA A 50 6.69 -3.86 5.89
N TRP A 51 7.76 -4.45 5.37
CA TRP A 51 7.92 -5.92 5.36
C TRP A 51 7.89 -6.52 6.77
N SER A 52 8.37 -5.79 7.76
CA SER A 52 8.39 -6.23 9.16
C SER A 52 6.98 -6.33 9.76
N ALA A 53 6.05 -5.46 9.37
CA ALA A 53 4.65 -5.55 9.78
C ALA A 53 3.97 -6.77 9.17
N LEU A 54 4.22 -7.06 7.88
CA LEU A 54 3.73 -8.27 7.22
C LEU A 54 4.23 -9.55 7.91
N GLN A 55 5.48 -9.56 8.39
CA GLN A 55 6.11 -10.73 8.97
C GLN A 55 5.76 -10.97 10.43
N THR A 56 5.71 -9.92 11.25
CA THR A 56 5.79 -10.07 12.71
C THR A 56 4.72 -9.34 13.51
N TYR A 57 3.90 -8.48 12.90
CA TYR A 57 2.88 -7.76 13.64
C TYR A 57 1.84 -8.72 14.23
N ALA A 58 1.54 -8.57 15.51
CA ALA A 58 0.70 -9.47 16.31
C ALA A 58 1.30 -10.90 16.38
N SER A 59 0.92 -11.80 15.48
CA SER A 59 1.40 -13.19 15.42
C SER A 59 1.98 -13.56 14.04
N GLY A 60 2.21 -12.56 13.17
CA GLY A 60 2.55 -12.77 11.76
C GLY A 60 1.33 -13.17 10.92
N PRO A 61 1.52 -13.49 9.63
CA PRO A 61 0.42 -13.89 8.76
C PRO A 61 -0.25 -15.18 9.26
N SER A 62 -1.61 -15.20 9.30
CA SER A 62 -2.38 -16.32 9.81
C SER A 62 -3.03 -17.09 8.66
N GLU A 63 -2.61 -18.34 8.47
CA GLU A 63 -3.12 -19.24 7.45
C GLU A 63 -4.35 -20.01 7.96
N TYR A 64 -5.36 -20.16 7.11
CA TYR A 64 -6.56 -20.96 7.37
C TYR A 64 -6.77 -21.99 6.24
N PRO A 65 -7.11 -23.25 6.57
CA PRO A 65 -7.27 -24.31 5.58
C PRO A 65 -8.50 -24.10 4.70
N GLN A 66 -8.46 -24.69 3.50
CA GLN A 66 -9.62 -24.73 2.58
C GLN A 66 -10.73 -25.66 3.09
N VAL A 67 -10.36 -26.72 3.77
CA VAL A 67 -11.31 -27.76 4.20
C VAL A 67 -11.50 -27.65 5.70
N CYS A 68 -12.70 -27.26 6.08
CA CYS A 68 -13.11 -27.27 7.47
C CYS A 68 -13.48 -28.72 7.92
N SER A 69 -12.74 -29.22 8.89
CA SER A 69 -13.15 -30.44 9.62
C SER A 69 -13.95 -30.02 10.86
N GLY A 70 -15.28 -29.97 10.74
CA GLY A 70 -16.16 -29.84 11.91
C GLY A 70 -16.73 -28.45 12.20
N GLY A 71 -16.82 -27.58 11.23
CA GLY A 71 -17.47 -26.27 11.33
C GLY A 71 -16.68 -25.20 10.59
N CYS A 72 -17.21 -24.73 9.46
CA CYS A 72 -16.56 -23.72 8.65
C CYS A 72 -16.52 -22.38 9.39
N SER A 73 -15.35 -21.75 9.43
CA SER A 73 -15.19 -20.37 9.88
C SER A 73 -15.25 -19.43 8.68
N GLY A 74 -15.60 -18.16 8.91
CA GLY A 74 -15.55 -17.16 7.86
C GLY A 74 -14.14 -16.89 7.29
N ASN A 75 -13.11 -17.58 7.81
CA ASN A 75 -11.72 -17.44 7.40
C ASN A 75 -11.21 -18.58 6.50
N ASP A 76 -12.03 -19.61 6.23
CA ASP A 76 -11.58 -20.76 5.45
C ASP A 76 -11.06 -20.36 4.08
N GLY A 77 -9.90 -20.91 3.71
CA GLY A 77 -9.20 -20.57 2.47
C GLY A 77 -8.62 -19.16 2.43
N ARG A 78 -8.28 -18.60 3.59
CA ARG A 78 -7.71 -17.24 3.70
C ARG A 78 -6.33 -17.28 4.33
N LEU A 79 -5.49 -16.36 3.87
CA LEU A 79 -4.24 -15.99 4.52
C LEU A 79 -4.41 -14.55 5.02
N ARG A 80 -4.61 -14.38 6.33
CA ARG A 80 -4.75 -13.06 6.93
C ARG A 80 -3.39 -12.39 7.03
N VAL A 81 -3.37 -11.07 6.76
CA VAL A 81 -2.15 -10.28 6.69
C VAL A 81 -2.33 -8.94 7.38
N THR A 82 -1.28 -8.43 7.98
CA THR A 82 -1.19 -7.06 8.48
C THR A 82 -0.42 -6.22 7.49
N GLY A 83 -0.90 -5.01 7.18
CA GLY A 83 -0.19 -4.02 6.39
C GLY A 83 0.12 -2.78 7.20
N ALA A 84 1.32 -2.25 7.07
CA ALA A 84 1.69 -0.94 7.57
C ALA A 84 2.34 -0.12 6.46
N THR A 85 1.93 1.14 6.34
CA THR A 85 2.40 2.06 5.30
C THR A 85 3.07 3.28 5.93
N PRO A 86 4.36 3.18 6.30
CA PRO A 86 5.12 4.30 6.80
C PRO A 86 5.41 5.32 5.71
N ASN A 87 5.31 6.62 6.07
CA ASN A 87 5.78 7.72 5.27
C ASN A 87 7.15 8.17 5.79
N ILE A 88 8.21 7.83 5.07
CA ILE A 88 9.59 8.19 5.41
C ILE A 88 10.09 9.44 4.66
N GLY A 89 9.24 10.05 3.86
CA GLY A 89 9.57 11.23 3.05
C GLY A 89 9.68 12.54 3.81
N ASN A 90 10.04 13.58 3.07
CA ASN A 90 10.23 14.93 3.61
C ASN A 90 8.93 15.73 3.75
N GLY A 91 7.82 15.23 3.24
CA GLY A 91 6.51 15.85 3.29
C GLY A 91 5.41 14.87 3.67
N PRO A 92 4.23 15.38 4.00
CA PRO A 92 3.11 14.53 4.29
C PRO A 92 2.51 13.96 3.01
N LEU A 93 2.00 12.74 3.08
CA LEU A 93 0.95 12.33 2.18
C LEU A 93 -0.33 13.03 2.62
N ASN A 94 -0.89 13.87 1.79
CA ASN A 94 -2.10 14.63 2.11
C ASN A 94 -3.12 14.47 0.99
N PHE A 95 -4.17 13.69 1.26
CA PHE A 95 -5.32 13.51 0.40
C PHE A 95 -6.47 14.38 0.85
N ARG A 96 -7.10 15.02 -0.10
CA ARG A 96 -8.23 15.87 0.16
C ARG A 96 -9.39 15.47 -0.74
N GLY A 97 -10.54 15.24 -0.11
CA GLY A 97 -11.82 15.14 -0.82
C GLY A 97 -12.40 16.50 -1.20
N VAL A 98 -11.71 17.58 -0.84
CA VAL A 98 -12.08 18.97 -1.14
C VAL A 98 -10.89 19.65 -1.79
N ASP A 99 -11.09 20.22 -2.97
CA ASP A 99 -10.05 20.94 -3.69
C ASP A 99 -9.82 22.38 -3.14
N LYS A 100 -8.87 23.09 -3.73
CA LYS A 100 -8.52 24.48 -3.38
C LYS A 100 -9.69 25.47 -3.53
N ASP A 101 -10.68 25.12 -4.34
CA ASP A 101 -11.86 25.96 -4.61
C ASP A 101 -13.04 25.63 -3.66
N GLY A 102 -12.81 24.76 -2.69
CA GLY A 102 -13.82 24.33 -1.70
C GLY A 102 -14.89 23.42 -2.27
N LYS A 103 -14.61 22.70 -3.35
CA LYS A 103 -15.54 21.78 -4.00
C LYS A 103 -15.21 20.34 -3.71
N ARG A 104 -16.24 19.55 -3.52
CA ARG A 104 -16.20 18.09 -3.57
C ARG A 104 -16.70 17.65 -4.94
N TRP A 105 -15.95 16.75 -5.56
CA TRP A 105 -16.24 16.23 -6.89
C TRP A 105 -16.57 14.74 -6.81
N PHE A 106 -17.58 14.32 -7.58
CA PHE A 106 -18.08 12.94 -7.55
C PHE A 106 -18.20 12.40 -8.96
N ILE A 107 -17.80 11.14 -9.14
CA ILE A 107 -17.98 10.38 -10.37
C ILE A 107 -19.22 9.51 -10.23
N CYS A 108 -20.12 9.61 -11.19
CA CYS A 108 -21.37 8.83 -11.30
C CYS A 108 -21.43 8.20 -12.70
N GLY A 109 -20.85 7.02 -12.85
CA GLY A 109 -20.66 6.41 -14.17
C GLY A 109 -19.68 7.23 -15.00
N THR A 110 -20.16 7.82 -16.10
CA THR A 110 -19.35 8.70 -16.98
C THR A 110 -19.45 10.18 -16.63
N ASP A 111 -20.34 10.55 -15.74
CA ASP A 111 -20.62 11.94 -15.40
C ASP A 111 -19.86 12.37 -14.13
N THR A 112 -19.53 13.65 -14.06
CA THR A 112 -18.87 14.26 -12.90
C THR A 112 -19.72 15.39 -12.35
N PHE A 113 -19.94 15.37 -11.04
CA PHE A 113 -20.73 16.35 -10.30
C PHE A 113 -19.87 17.04 -9.24
N SER A 114 -20.19 18.29 -8.93
CA SER A 114 -19.53 18.99 -7.84
C SER A 114 -20.53 19.65 -6.90
N ILE A 115 -20.18 19.68 -5.62
CA ILE A 115 -20.90 20.44 -4.59
C ILE A 115 -19.91 21.30 -3.81
N VAL A 116 -20.38 22.45 -3.33
CA VAL A 116 -19.62 23.31 -2.43
C VAL A 116 -20.00 22.96 -1.00
N ASP A 117 -19.17 22.15 -0.36
CA ASP A 117 -19.33 21.77 1.06
C ASP A 117 -17.98 21.34 1.63
N PRO A 118 -17.12 22.29 2.01
CA PRO A 118 -15.78 21.98 2.52
C PRO A 118 -15.81 21.21 3.85
N ASN A 119 -16.95 21.22 4.57
CA ASN A 119 -17.09 20.57 5.87
C ASN A 119 -17.68 19.16 5.78
N SER A 120 -17.98 18.67 4.57
CA SER A 120 -18.60 17.35 4.31
C SER A 120 -19.89 17.07 5.09
N THR A 121 -20.68 18.10 5.34
CA THR A 121 -21.99 17.98 6.03
C THR A 121 -23.07 17.48 5.08
N GLN A 122 -22.88 17.65 3.77
CA GLN A 122 -23.84 17.18 2.76
C GLN A 122 -23.47 15.76 2.30
N THR A 123 -24.47 14.91 2.26
CA THR A 123 -24.37 13.62 1.56
C THR A 123 -24.68 13.82 0.09
N PHE A 124 -23.90 13.15 -0.77
CA PHE A 124 -24.15 13.13 -2.21
C PHE A 124 -24.42 11.70 -2.65
N SER A 125 -25.51 11.53 -3.41
CA SER A 125 -25.83 10.24 -4.04
C SER A 125 -25.95 10.45 -5.55
N CYS A 126 -25.35 9.53 -6.30
CA CYS A 126 -25.42 9.57 -7.76
C CYS A 126 -26.85 9.50 -8.27
N PRO A 127 -27.25 10.39 -9.22
CA PRO A 127 -28.62 10.41 -9.76
C PRO A 127 -29.03 9.09 -10.44
N ASN A 128 -28.06 8.36 -10.99
CA ASN A 128 -28.26 7.18 -11.83
C ASN A 128 -27.92 5.85 -11.12
N SER A 129 -28.08 5.75 -9.81
CA SER A 129 -27.92 4.53 -9.00
C SER A 129 -26.57 3.79 -9.15
N GLY A 130 -25.48 4.48 -9.46
CA GLY A 130 -24.13 3.94 -9.43
C GLY A 130 -23.45 4.10 -8.07
N LEU A 131 -22.34 3.39 -7.84
CA LEU A 131 -21.46 3.68 -6.71
C LEU A 131 -20.97 5.12 -6.82
N THR A 132 -21.18 5.89 -5.76
CA THR A 132 -20.68 7.25 -5.67
C THR A 132 -19.20 7.20 -5.30
N LYS A 133 -18.32 7.60 -6.21
CA LYS A 133 -16.88 7.77 -5.98
C LYS A 133 -16.58 9.25 -5.84
N GLN A 134 -15.99 9.64 -4.73
CA GLN A 134 -15.51 11.02 -4.53
C GLN A 134 -14.11 11.15 -5.09
N LEU A 135 -13.85 12.15 -5.91
CA LEU A 135 -12.51 12.45 -6.40
C LEU A 135 -11.61 12.92 -5.26
N VAL A 136 -10.38 12.45 -5.30
CA VAL A 136 -9.31 12.82 -4.36
C VAL A 136 -8.32 13.72 -5.08
N VAL A 137 -7.89 14.79 -4.43
CA VAL A 137 -6.72 15.56 -4.81
C VAL A 137 -5.61 15.33 -3.80
N GLN A 138 -4.40 15.08 -4.29
CA GLN A 138 -3.20 15.12 -3.48
C GLN A 138 -2.74 16.57 -3.38
N ARG A 139 -2.51 17.02 -2.14
CA ARG A 139 -1.87 18.31 -1.89
C ARG A 139 -0.39 18.09 -1.62
N VAL A 140 0.45 18.63 -2.49
CA VAL A 140 1.91 18.63 -2.37
C VAL A 140 2.35 19.98 -1.84
N TYR A 141 2.99 20.00 -0.69
CA TYR A 141 3.53 21.22 -0.11
C TYR A 141 4.87 21.58 -0.72
N ARG A 142 5.13 22.88 -0.83
CA ARG A 142 6.34 23.43 -1.41
C ARG A 142 6.91 24.50 -0.51
N LYS A 143 8.17 24.33 -0.13
CA LYS A 143 8.99 25.38 0.48
C LYS A 143 9.44 26.35 -0.60
N VAL A 144 9.29 27.66 -0.36
CA VAL A 144 9.83 28.74 -1.20
C VAL A 144 10.45 29.76 -0.26
N GLY A 145 11.76 29.71 -0.06
CA GLY A 145 12.44 30.42 1.00
C GLY A 145 11.86 30.05 2.37
N ASN A 146 11.33 31.04 3.08
CA ASN A 146 10.69 30.84 4.38
C ASN A 146 9.17 30.64 4.30
N ASN A 147 8.60 30.61 3.09
CA ASN A 147 7.17 30.49 2.91
C ASN A 147 6.78 29.05 2.56
N MET A 148 5.61 28.63 3.03
CA MET A 148 4.98 27.39 2.62
C MET A 148 3.89 27.68 1.59
N ARG A 149 3.94 26.94 0.49
CA ARG A 149 2.93 26.92 -0.58
C ARG A 149 2.42 25.51 -0.78
N PHE A 150 1.46 25.32 -1.65
CA PHE A 150 1.07 23.99 -2.11
C PHE A 150 0.55 24.03 -3.55
N THR A 151 0.59 22.86 -4.17
CA THR A 151 -0.12 22.55 -5.42
C THR A 151 -1.08 21.39 -5.15
N GLU A 152 -2.12 21.27 -5.97
CA GLU A 152 -3.08 20.14 -5.93
C GLU A 152 -3.14 19.47 -7.29
N ARG A 153 -3.21 18.16 -7.27
CA ARG A 153 -3.37 17.30 -8.45
C ARG A 153 -4.39 16.20 -8.17
N PHE A 154 -5.10 15.73 -9.18
CA PHE A 154 -5.96 14.57 -9.02
C PHE A 154 -5.12 13.34 -8.67
N ALA A 155 -5.64 12.53 -7.76
CA ALA A 155 -4.95 11.38 -7.16
C ALA A 155 -5.90 10.22 -6.87
N GLY A 156 -6.78 9.91 -7.81
CA GLY A 156 -7.72 8.81 -7.68
C GLY A 156 -9.04 9.17 -7.03
N THR A 157 -9.63 8.22 -6.34
CA THR A 157 -10.97 8.35 -5.74
C THR A 157 -11.00 7.81 -4.32
N MET A 158 -12.06 8.18 -3.60
CA MET A 158 -12.42 7.54 -2.34
C MET A 158 -13.90 7.13 -2.37
N THR A 159 -14.20 6.00 -1.74
CA THR A 159 -15.55 5.45 -1.66
C THR A 159 -16.01 5.40 -0.21
N TYR A 160 -17.25 5.83 0.06
CA TYR A 160 -17.84 5.70 1.38
C TYR A 160 -18.16 4.23 1.68
N HIS A 161 -17.68 3.76 2.83
CA HIS A 161 -17.87 2.39 3.29
C HIS A 161 -18.92 2.35 4.41
N PRO A 162 -20.17 1.94 4.14
CA PRO A 162 -21.26 2.04 5.13
C PRO A 162 -21.03 1.27 6.42
N SER A 163 -20.38 0.08 6.33
CA SER A 163 -20.10 -0.74 7.52
C SER A 163 -19.05 -0.14 8.44
N HIS A 164 -18.21 0.75 7.93
CA HIS A 164 -17.17 1.44 8.70
C HIS A 164 -17.56 2.88 9.05
N GLY A 165 -18.55 3.45 8.35
CA GLY A 165 -19.03 4.82 8.59
C GLY A 165 -18.08 5.91 8.08
N HIS A 166 -17.12 5.58 7.22
CA HIS A 166 -16.14 6.54 6.69
C HIS A 166 -15.70 6.21 5.25
N ASN A 167 -14.97 7.14 4.64
CA ASN A 167 -14.46 6.98 3.29
C ASN A 167 -13.11 6.24 3.29
N HIS A 168 -12.95 5.35 2.31
CA HIS A 168 -11.68 4.72 1.98
C HIS A 168 -11.11 5.33 0.70
N VAL A 169 -9.82 5.62 0.68
CA VAL A 169 -9.07 5.89 -0.54
C VAL A 169 -9.01 4.59 -1.33
N ASP A 170 -9.48 4.62 -2.58
CA ASP A 170 -9.51 3.46 -3.46
C ASP A 170 -8.09 3.11 -3.93
N ASP A 171 -7.86 1.83 -4.23
CA ASP A 171 -6.61 1.32 -4.80
C ASP A 171 -5.33 1.68 -4.02
N TRP A 172 -5.43 1.75 -2.68
CA TRP A 172 -4.32 2.14 -1.82
C TRP A 172 -3.25 1.07 -1.70
N VAL A 173 -3.62 -0.17 -1.34
CA VAL A 173 -2.69 -1.30 -1.20
C VAL A 173 -3.27 -2.55 -1.82
N THR A 174 -2.44 -3.32 -2.50
CA THR A 174 -2.76 -4.67 -2.95
C THR A 174 -1.90 -5.69 -2.21
N PHE A 175 -2.51 -6.81 -1.87
CA PHE A 175 -1.82 -7.99 -1.34
C PHE A 175 -2.00 -9.17 -2.29
N SER A 176 -0.98 -9.97 -2.45
CA SER A 176 -1.05 -11.18 -3.27
C SER A 176 -0.13 -12.27 -2.72
N LEU A 177 -0.54 -13.51 -2.90
CA LEU A 177 0.31 -14.68 -2.71
C LEU A 177 0.91 -15.06 -4.06
N ARG A 178 2.23 -15.16 -4.15
CA ARG A 178 2.93 -15.37 -5.42
C ARG A 178 3.97 -16.47 -5.35
N LEU A 179 4.30 -17.02 -6.51
CA LEU A 179 5.40 -17.95 -6.68
C LEU A 179 6.60 -17.26 -7.31
N ALA A 180 7.75 -17.36 -6.64
CA ALA A 180 8.98 -16.83 -7.21
C ALA A 180 9.38 -17.57 -8.49
N ILE A 181 9.75 -16.82 -9.53
CA ILE A 181 10.34 -17.34 -10.75
C ILE A 181 11.84 -17.14 -10.71
N ALA A 182 12.59 -18.18 -11.11
CA ALA A 182 14.03 -18.06 -11.25
C ALA A 182 14.38 -16.98 -12.29
N ASN A 183 15.34 -16.11 -11.94
CA ASN A 183 15.83 -15.00 -12.77
C ASN A 183 14.85 -13.84 -13.01
N GLU A 184 13.69 -13.78 -12.31
CA GLU A 184 12.83 -12.59 -12.28
C GLU A 184 13.04 -11.87 -10.93
N PRO A 185 13.81 -10.77 -10.90
CA PRO A 185 14.12 -10.08 -9.66
C PRO A 185 12.97 -9.23 -9.12
N ASN A 186 12.00 -8.88 -9.97
CA ASN A 186 10.87 -8.05 -9.56
C ASN A 186 9.69 -8.93 -9.12
N PRO A 187 9.35 -8.98 -7.81
CA PRO A 187 8.24 -9.80 -7.31
C PRO A 187 6.87 -9.43 -7.88
N LEU A 188 6.72 -8.21 -8.41
CA LEU A 188 5.49 -7.78 -9.06
C LEU A 188 5.22 -8.51 -10.38
N ASN A 189 6.24 -9.13 -10.97
CA ASN A 189 6.14 -9.95 -12.18
C ASN A 189 5.93 -11.44 -11.89
N TRP A 190 6.00 -11.86 -10.63
CA TRP A 190 5.81 -13.27 -10.28
C TRP A 190 4.33 -13.67 -10.43
N PRO A 191 4.03 -14.92 -10.83
CA PRO A 191 2.68 -15.43 -10.96
C PRO A 191 1.88 -15.30 -9.67
N ILE A 192 0.67 -14.78 -9.79
CA ILE A 192 -0.27 -14.61 -8.69
C ILE A 192 -0.98 -15.95 -8.46
N VAL A 193 -0.92 -16.44 -7.22
CA VAL A 193 -1.63 -17.61 -6.74
C VAL A 193 -2.91 -17.21 -6.04
N GLY A 194 -2.87 -16.14 -5.25
CA GLY A 194 -4.02 -15.63 -4.52
C GLY A 194 -4.01 -14.11 -4.45
N THR A 195 -5.19 -13.50 -4.40
CA THR A 195 -5.36 -12.04 -4.38
C THR A 195 -5.99 -11.56 -3.08
N GLY A 196 -5.57 -10.38 -2.64
CA GLY A 196 -6.13 -9.70 -1.48
C GLY A 196 -7.58 -9.29 -1.68
N ALA A 197 -8.35 -9.29 -0.60
CA ALA A 197 -9.75 -8.89 -0.62
C ALA A 197 -9.92 -7.37 -0.47
N LYS A 198 -9.04 -6.72 0.29
CA LYS A 198 -9.12 -5.28 0.57
C LYS A 198 -8.13 -4.52 -0.31
N VAL A 199 -8.62 -3.48 -0.99
CA VAL A 199 -7.82 -2.60 -1.84
C VAL A 199 -7.97 -1.12 -1.47
N GLY A 200 -9.05 -0.74 -0.79
CA GLY A 200 -9.32 0.61 -0.32
C GLY A 200 -9.14 0.73 1.20
N PHE A 201 -8.57 1.85 1.64
CA PHE A 201 -8.21 2.09 3.03
C PHE A 201 -8.50 3.53 3.44
N CYS A 202 -8.89 3.75 4.69
CA CYS A 202 -8.83 5.07 5.29
C CYS A 202 -7.39 5.35 5.71
N LEU A 203 -6.86 6.52 5.41
CA LEU A 203 -5.48 6.86 5.71
C LEU A 203 -5.41 7.81 6.91
N MET A 204 -4.62 7.42 7.88
CA MET A 204 -4.52 8.14 9.16
C MET A 204 -3.13 8.03 9.79
N ASP A 205 -2.83 8.97 10.67
CA ASP A 205 -1.66 8.91 11.54
C ASP A 205 -1.94 7.92 12.68
N TYR A 206 -1.66 6.64 12.46
CA TYR A 206 -1.98 5.59 13.43
C TYR A 206 -0.86 5.45 14.48
N PHE A 207 0.39 5.28 14.05
CA PHE A 207 1.56 5.30 14.92
C PHE A 207 2.64 6.24 14.39
N SER A 208 3.37 6.85 15.33
CA SER A 208 4.63 7.48 15.00
C SER A 208 5.72 6.42 14.80
N CYS A 209 6.57 6.58 13.80
CA CYS A 209 7.77 5.75 13.61
C CYS A 209 8.66 5.71 14.87
N THR A 210 8.60 6.74 15.71
CA THR A 210 9.39 6.84 16.95
C THR A 210 8.70 6.26 18.17
N SER A 211 7.44 5.81 18.04
CA SER A 211 6.72 5.16 19.12
C SER A 211 7.17 3.71 19.30
N ALA A 212 6.95 3.15 20.48
CA ALA A 212 7.22 1.74 20.74
C ALA A 212 6.38 0.82 19.85
N SER A 213 5.16 1.23 19.49
CA SER A 213 4.24 0.46 18.63
C SER A 213 4.62 0.50 17.16
N GLY A 214 5.15 1.64 16.66
CA GLY A 214 5.65 1.78 15.28
C GLY A 214 7.10 1.38 15.11
N ASN A 215 7.78 1.00 16.20
CA ASN A 215 9.20 0.69 16.16
C ASN A 215 9.48 -0.60 15.37
N GLY A 216 10.24 -0.45 14.29
CA GLY A 216 10.62 -1.54 13.41
C GLY A 216 9.83 -1.59 12.09
N HIS A 217 8.72 -0.87 11.97
CA HIS A 217 7.98 -0.76 10.71
C HIS A 217 8.63 0.26 9.78
N CYS A 218 8.95 1.44 10.26
CA CYS A 218 9.63 2.47 9.49
C CYS A 218 11.09 2.07 9.26
N ARG A 219 11.45 1.87 8.01
CA ARG A 219 12.79 1.48 7.58
C ARG A 219 13.20 2.28 6.36
N ASN A 220 14.50 2.37 6.10
CA ASN A 220 15.01 3.04 4.91
C ASN A 220 15.12 2.12 3.69
N ASP A 221 14.57 0.90 3.77
CA ASP A 221 14.57 -0.06 2.67
C ASP A 221 13.32 -0.94 2.72
N HIS A 222 12.73 -1.16 1.56
CA HIS A 222 11.51 -1.96 1.36
C HIS A 222 11.77 -3.45 1.16
N ILE A 223 13.03 -3.81 0.89
CA ILE A 223 13.42 -5.19 0.62
C ILE A 223 13.42 -6.00 1.93
N TYR A 224 12.84 -7.19 1.86
CA TYR A 224 12.75 -8.10 2.99
C TYR A 224 14.10 -8.33 3.67
N ASN A 225 14.11 -8.18 4.97
CA ASN A 225 15.27 -8.35 5.85
C ASN A 225 16.44 -7.38 5.57
N GLN A 226 16.16 -6.27 4.87
CA GLN A 226 17.12 -5.20 4.62
C GLN A 226 16.70 -3.90 5.32
N GLY A 227 17.58 -2.91 5.21
CA GLY A 227 17.38 -1.59 5.77
C GLY A 227 17.58 -1.49 7.27
N THR A 228 17.75 -0.27 7.73
CA THR A 228 17.86 0.10 9.15
C THR A 228 16.54 0.69 9.64
N VAL A 229 16.21 0.44 10.88
CA VAL A 229 15.01 0.99 11.51
C VAL A 229 15.17 2.50 11.69
N LEU A 230 14.14 3.24 11.33
CA LEU A 230 14.00 4.67 11.53
C LEU A 230 13.06 4.89 12.72
N ASN A 231 13.63 5.13 13.91
CA ASN A 231 12.88 5.22 15.15
C ASN A 231 13.24 6.45 16.02
N GLN A 232 13.97 7.40 15.42
CA GLN A 232 14.32 8.66 16.07
C GLN A 232 13.87 9.84 15.20
N GLN A 233 13.35 10.89 15.82
CA GLN A 233 12.88 12.07 15.09
C GLN A 233 13.98 12.70 14.21
N SER A 234 15.23 12.64 14.65
CA SER A 234 16.38 13.17 13.91
C SER A 234 16.69 12.42 12.60
N GLN A 235 16.08 11.26 12.38
CA GLN A 235 16.21 10.49 11.13
C GLN A 235 15.23 10.95 10.04
N PHE A 236 14.27 11.82 10.39
CA PHE A 236 13.31 12.41 9.47
C PHE A 236 13.55 13.92 9.41
N GLN A 237 13.82 14.45 8.22
CA GLN A 237 14.15 15.88 8.09
C GLN A 237 13.03 16.80 8.55
N ASN A 238 11.77 16.44 8.29
CA ASN A 238 10.58 17.21 8.64
C ASN A 238 9.60 16.37 9.46
N PHE A 239 10.09 15.72 10.51
CA PHE A 239 9.27 14.86 11.37
C PHE A 239 7.98 15.55 11.82
N GLY A 240 6.85 14.86 11.64
CA GLY A 240 5.52 15.35 12.02
C GLY A 240 4.91 16.38 11.07
N LEU A 241 5.58 16.69 9.94
CA LEU A 241 4.97 17.56 8.93
C LEU A 241 3.72 16.88 8.37
N GLY A 242 2.59 17.58 8.41
CA GLY A 242 1.24 17.07 8.15
C GLY A 242 0.31 17.33 9.32
N GLY A 243 0.87 17.46 10.53
CA GLY A 243 0.15 17.82 11.75
C GLY A 243 -0.12 16.67 12.71
N GLN A 244 0.28 15.44 12.37
CA GLN A 244 0.20 14.25 13.25
C GLN A 244 -1.23 13.97 13.74
N ALA A 245 -2.23 14.21 12.89
CA ALA A 245 -3.64 14.13 13.26
C ALA A 245 -4.57 13.76 12.08
N TYR A 246 -4.02 13.18 11.01
CA TYR A 246 -4.86 12.65 9.94
C TYR A 246 -5.76 11.54 10.46
N ASN A 247 -6.97 11.50 9.94
CA ASN A 247 -7.98 10.52 10.33
C ASN A 247 -8.89 10.21 9.13
N CYS A 248 -9.86 9.33 9.33
CA CYS A 248 -10.80 8.85 8.31
C CYS A 248 -11.83 9.89 7.84
N SER A 249 -11.41 11.12 7.64
CA SER A 249 -12.29 12.21 7.19
C SER A 249 -12.50 12.16 5.67
N PRO A 250 -13.71 12.43 5.16
CA PRO A 250 -13.94 12.61 3.73
C PRO A 250 -13.38 13.91 3.17
N VAL A 251 -12.89 14.81 4.04
CA VAL A 251 -12.29 16.10 3.66
C VAL A 251 -10.77 16.00 3.56
N SER A 252 -10.14 15.28 4.49
CA SER A 252 -8.67 15.18 4.51
C SER A 252 -8.26 13.89 5.21
N GLN A 253 -7.48 13.07 4.50
CA GLN A 253 -6.81 11.88 5.00
C GLN A 253 -5.34 11.98 4.66
N GLY A 254 -4.50 11.15 5.27
CA GLY A 254 -3.08 11.16 4.93
C GLY A 254 -2.21 10.50 5.98
N ILE A 255 -0.90 10.66 5.78
CA ILE A 255 0.15 10.16 6.68
C ILE A 255 1.21 11.26 6.82
N SER A 256 1.41 11.74 8.04
CA SER A 256 2.44 12.74 8.33
C SER A 256 3.85 12.17 8.13
N ALA A 257 4.82 13.02 7.84
CA ALA A 257 6.22 12.59 7.72
C ALA A 257 6.72 11.95 9.03
N GLY A 258 7.26 10.75 8.96
CA GLY A 258 7.69 9.96 10.12
C GLY A 258 6.55 9.29 10.90
N TRP A 259 5.40 9.11 10.24
CA TRP A 259 4.22 8.39 10.76
C TRP A 259 3.86 7.23 9.85
N GLU A 260 3.00 6.34 10.34
CA GLU A 260 2.50 5.19 9.59
C GLU A 260 1.00 4.98 9.83
N ASP A 261 0.36 4.39 8.84
CA ASP A 261 -0.97 3.80 8.99
C ASP A 261 -0.84 2.28 9.06
N VAL A 262 -1.63 1.64 9.93
CA VAL A 262 -1.53 0.19 10.21
C VAL A 262 -2.90 -0.46 10.16
N TYR A 263 -3.01 -1.51 9.35
CA TYR A 263 -4.19 -2.37 9.26
C TYR A 263 -3.86 -3.78 9.71
N SER A 264 -4.35 -4.12 10.89
CA SER A 264 -4.16 -5.45 11.51
C SER A 264 -4.89 -6.55 10.72
N GLU A 265 -4.32 -7.75 10.72
CA GLU A 265 -4.93 -8.95 10.14
C GLU A 265 -6.31 -9.28 10.71
N SER A 266 -6.67 -8.75 11.88
CA SER A 266 -7.99 -8.92 12.50
C SER A 266 -9.11 -8.13 11.83
N LEU A 267 -8.76 -7.11 11.04
CA LEU A 267 -9.73 -6.21 10.40
C LEU A 267 -10.40 -6.89 9.18
N ASP A 268 -11.57 -6.39 8.84
CA ASP A 268 -12.32 -6.88 7.68
C ASP A 268 -11.56 -6.63 6.38
N GLY A 269 -11.57 -7.65 5.51
CA GLY A 269 -10.88 -7.62 4.22
C GLY A 269 -9.36 -7.83 4.28
N MET A 270 -8.74 -7.84 5.47
CA MET A 270 -7.29 -8.01 5.61
C MET A 270 -6.87 -9.48 5.44
N TRP A 271 -7.09 -10.01 4.26
CA TRP A 271 -6.68 -11.36 3.88
C TRP A 271 -6.43 -11.48 2.37
N ILE A 272 -5.65 -12.49 2.02
CA ILE A 272 -5.47 -12.99 0.66
C ILE A 272 -6.35 -14.24 0.53
N ASN A 273 -7.16 -14.32 -0.53
CA ASN A 273 -7.91 -15.53 -0.84
C ASN A 273 -6.96 -16.57 -1.44
N ILE A 274 -6.93 -17.75 -0.83
CA ILE A 274 -6.17 -18.89 -1.34
C ILE A 274 -7.13 -19.72 -2.20
N PRO A 275 -6.90 -19.89 -3.51
CA PRO A 275 -7.78 -20.67 -4.37
C PRO A 275 -7.85 -22.15 -3.94
N PRO A 276 -9.00 -22.81 -4.12
CA PRO A 276 -9.09 -24.26 -3.96
C PRO A 276 -8.05 -24.99 -4.82
N GLY A 277 -7.43 -26.02 -4.25
CA GLY A 277 -6.37 -26.78 -4.93
C GLY A 277 -4.96 -26.19 -4.78
N THR A 278 -4.81 -25.05 -4.12
CA THR A 278 -3.49 -24.57 -3.73
C THR A 278 -2.87 -25.55 -2.74
N CYS A 279 -1.63 -25.94 -3.01
CA CYS A 279 -0.92 -26.91 -2.17
C CYS A 279 -0.09 -26.25 -1.08
N ASN A 280 0.26 -27.01 -0.05
CA ASN A 280 1.33 -26.62 0.88
C ASN A 280 2.65 -26.39 0.10
N GLY A 281 3.45 -25.43 0.53
CA GLY A 281 4.69 -25.13 -0.14
C GLY A 281 5.19 -23.72 0.13
N SER A 282 6.29 -23.37 -0.51
CA SER A 282 6.94 -22.05 -0.36
C SER A 282 6.39 -21.06 -1.37
N TYR A 283 5.93 -19.95 -0.84
CA TYR A 283 5.36 -18.82 -1.57
C TYR A 283 5.97 -17.51 -1.08
N TYR A 284 5.49 -16.41 -1.63
CA TYR A 284 5.77 -15.07 -1.13
C TYR A 284 4.46 -14.31 -0.96
N ILE A 285 4.34 -13.60 0.15
CA ILE A 285 3.36 -12.54 0.29
C ILE A 285 3.98 -11.31 -0.33
N VAL A 286 3.35 -10.80 -1.38
CA VAL A 286 3.76 -9.58 -2.07
C VAL A 286 2.72 -8.52 -1.81
N ALA A 287 3.14 -7.38 -1.30
CA ALA A 287 2.30 -6.22 -1.07
C ALA A 287 2.83 -5.02 -1.83
N GLN A 288 1.92 -4.21 -2.38
CA GLN A 288 2.25 -3.00 -3.13
C GLN A 288 1.31 -1.87 -2.70
N VAL A 289 1.88 -0.74 -2.28
CA VAL A 289 1.16 0.52 -2.07
C VAL A 289 1.13 1.30 -3.38
N ASP A 290 0.09 2.08 -3.60
CA ASP A 290 -0.15 2.85 -4.82
C ASP A 290 0.11 2.07 -6.13
N PRO A 291 -0.55 0.94 -6.34
CA PRO A 291 -0.27 0.08 -7.50
C PRO A 291 -0.58 0.75 -8.84
N LEU A 292 -1.33 1.84 -8.85
CA LEU A 292 -1.70 2.61 -10.05
C LEU A 292 -0.83 3.86 -10.25
N ASN A 293 0.12 4.14 -9.35
CA ASN A 293 0.95 5.34 -9.34
C ASN A 293 0.10 6.63 -9.43
N ASN A 294 -0.93 6.69 -8.59
CA ASN A 294 -1.85 7.82 -8.51
C ASN A 294 -1.24 9.01 -7.74
N PHE A 295 -0.28 8.76 -6.86
CA PHE A 295 0.28 9.73 -5.95
C PHE A 295 1.67 10.13 -6.38
N LEU A 296 2.06 11.36 -6.11
CA LEU A 296 3.39 11.86 -6.38
C LEU A 296 4.24 11.72 -5.12
N GLU A 297 5.25 10.89 -5.21
CA GLU A 297 6.19 10.61 -4.14
C GLU A 297 7.62 11.09 -4.48
N SER A 298 8.52 11.02 -3.53
CA SER A 298 9.93 11.28 -3.79
C SER A 298 10.64 10.07 -4.40
N ASN A 299 10.14 8.86 -4.09
CA ASN A 299 10.65 7.61 -4.64
C ASN A 299 9.49 6.67 -4.97
N GLU A 300 9.30 6.36 -6.25
CA GLU A 300 8.24 5.47 -6.75
C GLU A 300 8.70 4.01 -6.90
N ASN A 301 9.96 3.70 -6.53
CA ASN A 301 10.53 2.37 -6.76
C ASN A 301 10.49 1.47 -5.52
N ASN A 302 10.09 1.99 -4.37
CA ASN A 302 10.03 1.29 -3.08
C ASN A 302 8.59 1.01 -2.61
N ASN A 303 7.61 1.16 -3.46
CA ASN A 303 6.18 0.99 -3.17
C ASN A 303 5.75 -0.47 -3.04
N TRP A 304 6.66 -1.42 -2.93
CA TRP A 304 6.36 -2.83 -2.81
C TRP A 304 7.29 -3.53 -1.82
N THR A 305 6.85 -4.68 -1.33
CA THR A 305 7.70 -5.62 -0.60
C THR A 305 7.26 -7.05 -0.86
N ALA A 306 8.16 -8.01 -0.65
CA ALA A 306 7.89 -9.44 -0.79
C ALA A 306 8.55 -10.19 0.38
N ILE A 307 7.75 -10.89 1.16
CA ILE A 307 8.24 -11.73 2.26
C ILE A 307 8.03 -13.22 1.96
N PRO A 308 8.99 -14.09 2.28
CA PRO A 308 8.78 -15.53 2.12
C PRO A 308 7.70 -16.02 3.10
N PHE A 309 6.84 -16.91 2.63
CA PHE A 309 5.80 -17.55 3.42
C PHE A 309 5.63 -19.00 3.01
N THR A 310 5.42 -19.88 3.98
CA THR A 310 5.18 -21.31 3.71
C THR A 310 3.75 -21.67 4.10
N LEU A 311 2.94 -22.06 3.11
CA LEU A 311 1.63 -22.66 3.35
C LEU A 311 1.82 -24.06 3.92
N THR A 312 1.13 -24.35 5.01
CA THR A 312 1.22 -25.65 5.75
C THR A 312 -0.11 -26.28 6.02
N GLN A 313 -1.20 -25.52 5.88
CA GLN A 313 -2.55 -25.94 6.24
C GLN A 313 -3.43 -26.21 5.02
N GLN A 314 -2.89 -26.15 3.82
CA GLN A 314 -3.59 -26.50 2.59
C GLN A 314 -3.44 -27.99 2.29
N ALA A 315 -3.93 -28.45 1.13
CA ALA A 315 -3.78 -29.85 0.76
C ALA A 315 -2.29 -30.24 0.69
N PRO A 316 -1.88 -31.35 1.35
CA PRO A 316 -0.51 -31.82 1.18
C PRO A 316 -0.28 -32.18 -0.29
N ALA A 317 0.90 -31.91 -0.78
CA ALA A 317 1.29 -32.13 -2.16
C ALA A 317 1.10 -33.58 -2.66
N ASN A 318 1.02 -34.54 -1.73
CA ASN A 318 0.89 -35.99 -2.01
C ASN A 318 -0.52 -36.55 -1.81
N SER A 319 -1.55 -35.74 -1.56
CA SER A 319 -2.91 -36.22 -1.31
C SER A 319 -3.70 -36.55 -2.58
N GLY A 320 -3.02 -36.77 -3.73
CA GLY A 320 -3.69 -37.09 -5.01
C GLY A 320 -4.45 -35.90 -5.63
N GLY A 321 -4.35 -34.73 -5.03
CA GLY A 321 -4.81 -33.50 -5.63
C GLY A 321 -3.83 -33.06 -6.72
N THR A 322 -4.35 -32.73 -7.88
CA THR A 322 -3.56 -32.07 -8.93
C THR A 322 -3.04 -30.74 -8.36
N CYS A 323 -1.73 -30.64 -8.16
CA CYS A 323 -1.11 -29.34 -7.89
C CYS A 323 -1.44 -28.40 -9.02
N GLY A 324 -1.96 -27.23 -8.68
CA GLY A 324 -2.29 -26.23 -9.68
C GLY A 324 -1.07 -25.89 -10.54
N ILE A 325 -1.28 -25.86 -11.84
CA ILE A 325 -0.34 -25.30 -12.79
C ILE A 325 -0.72 -23.84 -12.96
N ILE A 326 0.25 -22.96 -12.82
CA ILE A 326 0.07 -21.53 -13.09
C ILE A 326 0.84 -21.16 -14.36
N SER A 327 0.34 -20.16 -15.05
CA SER A 327 1.00 -19.56 -16.21
C SER A 327 1.47 -18.14 -15.89
N ASP A 328 2.53 -17.71 -16.54
CA ASP A 328 3.09 -16.35 -16.43
C ASP A 328 2.22 -15.27 -17.10
N ARG A 329 1.20 -15.70 -17.87
CA ARG A 329 0.20 -14.86 -18.54
C ARG A 329 -1.09 -15.65 -18.77
N GLU A 330 -2.12 -15.01 -19.32
CA GLU A 330 -3.32 -15.73 -19.81
C GLU A 330 -2.92 -16.91 -20.70
N PRO A 331 -3.44 -18.12 -20.45
CA PRO A 331 -3.03 -19.35 -21.15
C PRO A 331 -3.65 -19.43 -22.56
N VAL A 332 -3.64 -18.31 -23.28
CA VAL A 332 -4.07 -18.20 -24.67
C VAL A 332 -2.86 -17.81 -25.50
N LEU A 333 -2.44 -18.69 -26.40
CA LEU A 333 -1.30 -18.50 -27.28
C LEU A 333 -1.74 -18.05 -28.66
N CYS A 334 -1.20 -16.93 -29.12
CA CYS A 334 -1.18 -16.58 -30.54
C CYS A 334 0.04 -17.18 -31.22
N SER A 335 0.01 -17.30 -32.55
CA SER A 335 1.13 -17.87 -33.30
C SER A 335 2.45 -17.14 -33.03
N GLY A 336 3.46 -17.88 -32.53
CA GLY A 336 4.78 -17.34 -32.21
C GLY A 336 4.94 -16.85 -30.78
N GLU A 337 3.91 -16.94 -29.94
CA GLU A 337 4.00 -16.64 -28.52
C GLU A 337 4.40 -17.88 -27.70
N GLN A 338 4.91 -17.63 -26.51
CA GLN A 338 5.27 -18.65 -25.53
C GLN A 338 4.64 -18.33 -24.18
N VAL A 339 4.28 -19.36 -23.45
CA VAL A 339 3.77 -19.31 -22.08
C VAL A 339 4.66 -20.16 -21.18
N VAL A 340 5.01 -19.68 -20.03
CA VAL A 340 5.69 -20.46 -19.00
C VAL A 340 4.63 -21.06 -18.06
N LEU A 341 4.56 -22.38 -18.04
CA LEU A 341 3.74 -23.14 -17.09
C LEU A 341 4.62 -23.53 -15.91
N THR A 342 4.17 -23.24 -14.70
CA THR A 342 4.91 -23.54 -13.47
C THR A 342 4.04 -24.35 -12.53
N CYS A 343 4.57 -25.46 -12.02
CA CYS A 343 3.92 -26.21 -10.94
C CYS A 343 4.05 -25.40 -9.64
N GLN A 344 2.93 -25.21 -8.95
CA GLN A 344 2.86 -24.40 -7.72
C GLN A 344 3.78 -24.91 -6.61
N ASN A 345 4.05 -26.20 -6.57
CA ASN A 345 4.90 -26.81 -5.55
C ASN A 345 6.38 -26.76 -5.91
N ALA A 346 7.19 -26.21 -5.03
CA ALA A 346 8.64 -26.31 -5.10
C ALA A 346 9.13 -27.55 -4.35
N GLY A 347 10.27 -28.12 -4.79
CA GLY A 347 10.96 -29.19 -4.06
C GLY A 347 10.48 -30.61 -4.35
N TYR A 348 9.66 -30.81 -5.37
CA TYR A 348 9.17 -32.11 -5.82
C TYR A 348 9.83 -32.56 -7.12
N THR A 349 9.70 -33.85 -7.43
CA THR A 349 9.96 -34.37 -8.78
C THR A 349 8.77 -34.09 -9.67
N TYR A 350 9.04 -33.50 -10.82
CA TYR A 350 8.02 -33.15 -11.81
C TYR A 350 8.11 -34.09 -13.00
N LEU A 351 7.00 -34.33 -13.64
CA LEU A 351 6.94 -35.03 -14.91
C LEU A 351 5.78 -34.42 -15.72
N TRP A 352 6.12 -33.63 -16.70
CA TRP A 352 5.18 -33.03 -17.64
C TRP A 352 4.86 -34.00 -18.76
N SER A 353 3.74 -33.83 -19.43
CA SER A 353 3.39 -34.62 -20.62
C SER A 353 4.42 -34.54 -21.73
N THR A 354 5.23 -33.47 -21.77
CA THR A 354 6.39 -33.30 -22.64
C THR A 354 7.60 -34.16 -22.27
N GLY A 355 7.56 -34.86 -21.13
CA GLY A 355 8.70 -35.57 -20.57
C GLY A 355 9.68 -34.71 -19.77
N ALA A 356 9.45 -33.40 -19.67
CA ALA A 356 10.27 -32.50 -18.88
C ALA A 356 10.12 -32.80 -17.38
N THR A 357 11.21 -32.66 -16.63
CA THR A 357 11.27 -32.90 -15.17
C THR A 357 11.55 -31.65 -14.36
N THR A 358 11.56 -30.48 -15.00
CA THR A 358 11.74 -29.20 -14.36
C THR A 358 10.45 -28.69 -13.74
N ARG A 359 10.53 -27.85 -12.71
CA ARG A 359 9.35 -27.24 -12.08
C ARG A 359 8.52 -26.41 -13.05
N SER A 360 9.15 -25.79 -14.03
CA SER A 360 8.50 -24.98 -15.05
C SER A 360 8.89 -25.48 -16.43
N ILE A 361 7.97 -25.34 -17.38
CA ILE A 361 8.21 -25.56 -18.82
C ILE A 361 7.72 -24.35 -19.61
N THR A 362 8.38 -24.11 -20.74
CA THR A 362 7.90 -23.13 -21.71
C THR A 362 7.19 -23.86 -22.84
N VAL A 363 5.98 -23.43 -23.18
CA VAL A 363 5.16 -24.03 -24.22
C VAL A 363 4.79 -22.97 -25.27
N ASP A 364 4.75 -23.37 -26.51
CA ASP A 364 4.44 -22.53 -27.69
C ASP A 364 3.24 -23.06 -28.50
N GLN A 365 2.60 -24.10 -28.01
CA GLN A 365 1.43 -24.71 -28.62
C GLN A 365 0.35 -24.95 -27.58
N GLY A 366 -0.92 -24.94 -28.01
CA GLY A 366 -2.03 -25.35 -27.15
C GLY A 366 -2.01 -26.86 -26.92
N GLY A 367 -2.27 -27.29 -25.69
CA GLY A 367 -2.25 -28.70 -25.32
C GLY A 367 -2.54 -28.94 -23.85
N ASN A 368 -2.55 -30.21 -23.45
CA ASN A 368 -2.57 -30.64 -22.05
C ASN A 368 -1.13 -30.99 -21.63
N TYR A 369 -0.65 -30.33 -20.61
CA TYR A 369 0.72 -30.44 -20.15
C TYR A 369 0.82 -31.05 -18.76
#